data_10b46abc96d53a5f0c375f429f4c78cd
#
_entry.id   10b46abc96d53a5f0c375f429f4c78cd
#
_cell.length_a   1.000
_cell.length_b   1.000
_cell.length_c   1.000
_cell.angle_alpha   90.00
_cell.angle_beta   90.00
_cell.angle_gamma   90.00
#
_symmetry.space_group_name_H-M   'P 1'
#
loop_
_entity.id
_entity.type
_entity.pdbx_description
1 polymer ?
#
loop_
_entity_poly.entity_id
_entity_poly.type
_entity_poly.pdbx_seq_one_letter_code
_entity_poly.pdbx_strand_id
1 'polypeptide(L)'
;MKMRTVRMKKTDLIPKLDEWILEQKYQEYAQSTLSQYRSNVQKFIDWLPDDEEITKDTMLKYKMYLGEIAGATSSINVWIVEVNKFLKWLDLKDLTIKKIKMQSKQSNEEILTISDYKRLLRFAKRQGKHQLYYIMRILAMTGIRISELHYFKIENLKSNYIKVFNKGKERTIIVRQDLMRDLKRYAREQGIKEGFLFPSAIVKGKMVNASTIWRQMKQVAGSAKIKKSKVHAHSFRHLFAQVFLNTYSDNITELADILGHNSLDTTRLYTRTSNAQKREKLERMNFSKEV
;
A
#
# COMPACT_ATOMS: atom_id res chain seq x y z
N MET A 1 -37.20 15.27 -24.15
CA MET A 1 -36.29 14.33 -24.81
C MET A 1 -36.22 13.09 -23.93
N LYS A 2 -36.96 12.01 -24.25
CA LYS A 2 -36.93 10.74 -23.49
C LYS A 2 -35.55 10.12 -23.69
N MET A 3 -34.74 10.10 -22.63
CA MET A 3 -33.50 9.34 -22.62
C MET A 3 -33.83 7.88 -22.97
N ARG A 4 -33.16 7.33 -23.99
CA ARG A 4 -33.16 5.91 -24.28
C ARG A 4 -32.49 5.21 -23.10
N THR A 5 -33.29 4.62 -22.22
CA THR A 5 -32.77 3.77 -21.15
C THR A 5 -32.14 2.54 -21.84
N VAL A 6 -30.84 2.49 -21.92
CA VAL A 6 -30.15 1.30 -22.41
C VAL A 6 -30.41 0.22 -21.36
N ARG A 7 -31.19 -0.77 -21.72
CA ARG A 7 -31.52 -1.92 -20.86
C ARG A 7 -30.45 -2.98 -21.08
N MET A 8 -29.70 -3.30 -20.06
CA MET A 8 -28.64 -4.32 -20.10
C MET A 8 -28.90 -5.40 -19.07
N LYS A 9 -28.64 -6.66 -19.47
CA LYS A 9 -28.66 -7.83 -18.61
C LYS A 9 -27.22 -8.28 -18.33
N LYS A 10 -27.08 -9.20 -17.37
CA LYS A 10 -25.80 -9.81 -17.01
C LYS A 10 -25.03 -10.37 -18.21
N THR A 11 -25.74 -11.07 -19.11
CA THR A 11 -25.15 -11.66 -20.32
C THR A 11 -24.50 -10.64 -21.24
N ASP A 12 -25.04 -9.41 -21.29
CA ASP A 12 -24.50 -8.34 -22.12
C ASP A 12 -23.21 -7.75 -21.55
N LEU A 13 -22.99 -7.89 -20.24
CA LEU A 13 -21.84 -7.29 -19.55
C LEU A 13 -20.55 -8.11 -19.68
N ILE A 14 -20.66 -9.43 -19.86
CA ILE A 14 -19.48 -10.32 -19.89
C ILE A 14 -18.53 -9.93 -21.03
N PRO A 15 -18.97 -9.84 -22.30
CA PRO A 15 -18.10 -9.41 -23.40
C PRO A 15 -17.65 -7.95 -23.23
N LYS A 16 -18.51 -7.09 -22.67
CA LYS A 16 -18.20 -5.69 -22.44
C LYS A 16 -17.10 -5.47 -21.39
N LEU A 17 -16.95 -6.36 -20.43
CA LEU A 17 -15.84 -6.31 -19.49
C LEU A 17 -14.49 -6.48 -20.19
N ASP A 18 -14.38 -7.41 -21.13
CA ASP A 18 -13.15 -7.64 -21.88
C ASP A 18 -12.79 -6.43 -22.77
N GLU A 19 -13.79 -5.87 -23.46
CA GLU A 19 -13.62 -4.64 -24.26
C GLU A 19 -13.14 -3.47 -23.38
N TRP A 20 -13.78 -3.28 -22.22
CA TRP A 20 -13.41 -2.21 -21.30
C TRP A 20 -11.98 -2.36 -20.75
N ILE A 21 -11.60 -3.57 -20.35
CA ILE A 21 -10.24 -3.85 -19.86
C ILE A 21 -9.20 -3.60 -20.96
N LEU A 22 -9.51 -3.95 -22.20
CA LEU A 22 -8.64 -3.68 -23.34
C LEU A 22 -8.46 -2.17 -23.56
N GLU A 23 -9.55 -1.39 -23.47
CA GLU A 23 -9.47 0.06 -23.58
C GLU A 23 -8.65 0.67 -22.43
N GLN A 24 -8.85 0.20 -21.16
CA GLN A 24 -8.02 0.66 -20.04
C GLN A 24 -6.53 0.31 -20.24
N LYS A 25 -6.22 -0.79 -20.93
CA LYS A 25 -4.84 -1.13 -21.30
C LYS A 25 -4.27 -0.12 -22.31
N TYR A 26 -5.06 0.32 -23.29
CA TYR A 26 -4.64 1.37 -24.23
C TYR A 26 -4.47 2.73 -23.58
N GLN A 27 -5.15 2.98 -22.44
CA GLN A 27 -4.92 4.15 -21.60
C GLN A 27 -3.70 3.97 -20.65
N GLU A 28 -2.86 2.96 -20.88
CA GLU A 28 -1.61 2.70 -20.17
C GLU A 28 -1.75 2.44 -18.65
N TYR A 29 -2.92 1.96 -18.20
CA TYR A 29 -3.05 1.55 -16.81
C TYR A 29 -2.13 0.38 -16.47
N ALA A 30 -1.52 0.41 -15.28
CA ALA A 30 -0.65 -0.64 -14.79
C ALA A 30 -1.38 -2.00 -14.73
N GLN A 31 -0.67 -3.10 -15.04
CA GLN A 31 -1.23 -4.45 -15.06
C GLN A 31 -1.95 -4.84 -13.74
N SER A 32 -1.42 -4.40 -12.59
CA SER A 32 -2.07 -4.62 -11.29
C SER A 32 -3.41 -3.91 -11.18
N THR A 33 -3.54 -2.70 -11.76
CA THR A 33 -4.80 -1.94 -11.81
C THR A 33 -5.82 -2.63 -12.72
N LEU A 34 -5.37 -3.09 -13.88
CA LEU A 34 -6.23 -3.84 -14.83
C LEU A 34 -6.75 -5.13 -14.20
N SER A 35 -5.89 -5.87 -13.51
CA SER A 35 -6.28 -7.09 -12.79
C SER A 35 -7.29 -6.82 -11.67
N GLN A 36 -7.12 -5.71 -10.94
CA GLN A 36 -8.04 -5.28 -9.90
C GLN A 36 -9.41 -4.87 -10.49
N TYR A 37 -9.41 -4.06 -11.55
CA TYR A 37 -10.64 -3.67 -12.26
C TYR A 37 -11.40 -4.89 -12.72
N ARG A 38 -10.74 -5.81 -13.43
CA ARG A 38 -11.35 -7.05 -13.89
C ARG A 38 -11.95 -7.84 -12.74
N SER A 39 -11.18 -8.08 -11.68
CA SER A 39 -11.64 -8.87 -10.52
C SER A 39 -12.85 -8.25 -9.84
N ASN A 40 -12.88 -6.93 -9.66
CA ASN A 40 -13.96 -6.28 -8.92
C ASN A 40 -15.23 -6.09 -9.77
N VAL A 41 -15.09 -5.81 -11.07
CA VAL A 41 -16.24 -5.74 -11.97
C VAL A 41 -16.79 -7.15 -12.25
N GLN A 42 -15.94 -8.17 -12.38
CA GLN A 42 -16.39 -9.56 -12.52
C GLN A 42 -17.25 -10.00 -11.32
N LYS A 43 -16.82 -9.66 -10.07
CA LYS A 43 -17.63 -9.94 -8.86
C LYS A 43 -19.00 -9.28 -8.89
N PHE A 44 -19.08 -8.08 -9.46
CA PHE A 44 -20.36 -7.39 -9.65
C PHE A 44 -21.23 -8.15 -10.65
N ILE A 45 -20.67 -8.55 -11.79
CA ILE A 45 -21.37 -9.32 -12.83
C ILE A 45 -21.81 -10.67 -12.27
N ASP A 46 -20.95 -11.37 -11.53
CA ASP A 46 -21.29 -12.68 -10.94
C ASP A 46 -22.43 -12.58 -9.93
N TRP A 47 -22.53 -11.46 -9.19
CA TRP A 47 -23.59 -11.21 -8.21
C TRP A 47 -24.94 -10.90 -8.87
N LEU A 48 -24.96 -10.34 -10.09
CA LEU A 48 -26.21 -9.99 -10.77
C LEU A 48 -27.07 -11.23 -11.06
N PRO A 49 -28.41 -11.14 -10.90
CA PRO A 49 -29.34 -12.16 -11.40
C PRO A 49 -29.24 -12.33 -12.92
N ASP A 50 -29.46 -13.53 -13.42
CA ASP A 50 -29.22 -13.84 -14.83
C ASP A 50 -30.21 -13.14 -15.78
N ASP A 51 -31.47 -13.00 -15.37
CA ASP A 51 -32.56 -12.52 -16.21
C ASP A 51 -33.09 -11.12 -15.89
N GLU A 52 -32.56 -10.45 -14.88
CA GLU A 52 -33.00 -9.12 -14.51
C GLU A 52 -32.23 -8.02 -15.24
N GLU A 53 -32.95 -6.95 -15.63
CA GLU A 53 -32.33 -5.72 -16.11
C GLU A 53 -31.63 -4.98 -14.98
N ILE A 54 -30.48 -4.36 -15.29
CA ILE A 54 -29.76 -3.55 -14.31
C ILE A 54 -30.50 -2.21 -14.14
N THR A 55 -30.99 -1.99 -12.95
CA THR A 55 -31.71 -0.78 -12.56
C THR A 55 -30.97 -0.05 -11.44
N LYS A 56 -31.43 1.15 -11.11
CA LYS A 56 -30.94 1.88 -9.94
C LYS A 56 -31.15 1.09 -8.64
N ASP A 57 -32.27 0.38 -8.54
CA ASP A 57 -32.58 -0.46 -7.37
C ASP A 57 -31.62 -1.64 -7.28
N THR A 58 -31.30 -2.29 -8.40
CA THR A 58 -30.26 -3.33 -8.47
C THR A 58 -28.94 -2.82 -7.92
N MET A 59 -28.53 -1.61 -8.28
CA MET A 59 -27.28 -1.01 -7.79
C MET A 59 -27.32 -0.69 -6.29
N LEU A 60 -28.47 -0.29 -5.74
CA LEU A 60 -28.63 -0.09 -4.31
C LEU A 60 -28.57 -1.42 -3.55
N LYS A 61 -29.21 -2.48 -4.07
CA LYS A 61 -29.11 -3.85 -3.50
C LYS A 61 -27.66 -4.35 -3.53
N TYR A 62 -26.92 -4.10 -4.62
CA TYR A 62 -25.49 -4.43 -4.69
C TYR A 62 -24.68 -3.71 -3.60
N LYS A 63 -24.95 -2.43 -3.36
CA LYS A 63 -24.28 -1.68 -2.30
C LYS A 63 -24.57 -2.27 -0.90
N MET A 64 -25.77 -2.73 -0.64
CA MET A 64 -26.13 -3.42 0.61
C MET A 64 -25.36 -4.73 0.74
N TYR A 65 -25.37 -5.55 -0.29
CA TYR A 65 -24.57 -6.79 -0.36
C TYR A 65 -23.09 -6.56 -0.08
N LEU A 66 -22.49 -5.51 -0.67
CA LEU A 66 -21.11 -5.15 -0.37
C LEU A 66 -20.89 -4.83 1.11
N GLY A 67 -21.90 -4.27 1.79
CA GLY A 67 -21.87 -3.99 3.22
C GLY A 67 -21.82 -5.26 4.08
N GLU A 68 -22.44 -6.33 3.62
CA GLU A 68 -22.48 -7.63 4.31
C GLU A 68 -21.16 -8.41 4.15
N ILE A 69 -20.56 -8.39 2.96
CA ILE A 69 -19.35 -9.19 2.68
C ILE A 69 -18.04 -8.47 2.98
N ALA A 70 -18.04 -7.15 3.09
CA ALA A 70 -16.81 -6.38 3.23
C ALA A 70 -16.44 -6.15 4.69
N GLY A 71 -15.20 -6.48 5.04
CA GLY A 71 -14.66 -6.19 6.38
C GLY A 71 -14.34 -4.71 6.65
N ALA A 72 -14.33 -3.85 5.61
CA ALA A 72 -13.98 -2.43 5.75
C ALA A 72 -14.70 -1.55 4.71
N THR A 73 -15.19 -0.39 5.15
CA THR A 73 -15.87 0.61 4.30
C THR A 73 -14.98 1.11 3.15
N SER A 74 -13.66 1.18 3.37
CA SER A 74 -12.71 1.54 2.33
C SER A 74 -12.71 0.57 1.14
N SER A 75 -12.84 -0.73 1.41
CA SER A 75 -12.93 -1.77 0.36
C SER A 75 -14.23 -1.63 -0.44
N ILE A 76 -15.36 -1.40 0.25
CA ILE A 76 -16.64 -1.15 -0.41
C ILE A 76 -16.53 0.05 -1.37
N ASN A 77 -15.91 1.14 -0.91
CA ASN A 77 -15.76 2.33 -1.72
C ASN A 77 -14.86 2.14 -2.94
N VAL A 78 -13.84 1.28 -2.86
CA VAL A 78 -13.02 0.90 -4.01
C VAL A 78 -13.88 0.15 -5.04
N TRP A 79 -14.64 -0.84 -4.61
CA TRP A 79 -15.52 -1.62 -5.50
C TRP A 79 -16.59 -0.75 -6.16
N ILE A 80 -17.24 0.14 -5.39
CA ILE A 80 -18.21 1.10 -5.92
C ILE A 80 -17.59 2.01 -7.00
N VAL A 81 -16.36 2.51 -6.77
CA VAL A 81 -15.69 3.39 -7.73
C VAL A 81 -15.40 2.68 -9.04
N GLU A 82 -14.94 1.44 -8.96
CA GLU A 82 -14.56 0.66 -10.14
C GLU A 82 -15.77 0.20 -10.95
N VAL A 83 -16.82 -0.26 -10.27
CA VAL A 83 -18.11 -0.60 -10.93
C VAL A 83 -18.73 0.67 -11.54
N ASN A 84 -18.76 1.80 -10.84
CA ASN A 84 -19.25 3.06 -11.40
C ASN A 84 -18.43 3.52 -12.61
N LYS A 85 -17.11 3.24 -12.65
CA LYS A 85 -16.27 3.56 -13.81
C LYS A 85 -16.66 2.72 -15.01
N PHE A 86 -16.93 1.44 -14.81
CA PHE A 86 -17.43 0.54 -15.85
C PHE A 86 -18.82 0.94 -16.34
N LEU A 87 -19.76 1.24 -15.43
CA LEU A 87 -21.09 1.71 -15.80
C LEU A 87 -21.06 3.03 -16.61
N LYS A 88 -20.17 3.94 -16.23
CA LYS A 88 -19.98 5.19 -17.01
C LYS A 88 -19.47 4.94 -18.41
N TRP A 89 -18.59 3.96 -18.58
CA TRP A 89 -18.08 3.56 -19.88
C TRP A 89 -19.17 2.94 -20.76
N LEU A 90 -20.13 2.23 -20.15
CA LEU A 90 -21.32 1.70 -20.81
C LEU A 90 -22.42 2.75 -21.10
N ASP A 91 -22.15 4.03 -20.81
CA ASP A 91 -23.11 5.15 -20.84
C ASP A 91 -24.32 4.99 -19.87
N LEU A 92 -24.15 4.19 -18.82
CA LEU A 92 -25.13 3.95 -17.76
C LEU A 92 -24.87 4.86 -16.53
N LYS A 93 -24.61 6.14 -16.75
CA LYS A 93 -24.22 7.11 -15.70
C LYS A 93 -25.28 7.24 -14.60
N ASP A 94 -26.55 7.14 -14.96
CA ASP A 94 -27.68 7.29 -14.04
C ASP A 94 -27.79 6.13 -13.03
N LEU A 95 -27.17 4.99 -13.33
CA LEU A 95 -27.13 3.82 -12.45
C LEU A 95 -26.01 3.91 -11.40
N THR A 96 -25.06 4.83 -11.54
CA THR A 96 -23.94 4.94 -10.60
C THR A 96 -24.40 5.26 -9.19
N ILE A 97 -23.75 4.66 -8.17
CA ILE A 97 -24.07 4.81 -6.76
C ILE A 97 -23.03 5.61 -5.99
N LYS A 98 -23.49 6.34 -4.95
CA LYS A 98 -22.59 7.15 -4.12
C LYS A 98 -21.77 6.27 -3.20
N LYS A 99 -20.50 6.66 -2.99
CA LYS A 99 -19.63 6.10 -1.95
C LYS A 99 -20.27 6.23 -0.57
N ILE A 100 -19.92 5.32 0.32
CA ILE A 100 -20.26 5.43 1.74
C ILE A 100 -19.39 6.54 2.34
N LYS A 101 -20.00 7.50 3.03
CA LYS A 101 -19.28 8.53 3.76
C LYS A 101 -18.41 7.88 4.84
N MET A 102 -17.12 8.09 4.76
CA MET A 102 -16.21 7.66 5.82
C MET A 102 -15.97 8.85 6.75
N GLN A 103 -16.29 8.67 8.05
CA GLN A 103 -15.69 9.53 9.03
C GLN A 103 -14.18 9.32 9.00
N SER A 104 -13.40 10.39 8.97
CA SER A 104 -11.95 10.25 9.13
C SER A 104 -11.73 9.59 10.49
N LYS A 105 -11.49 8.28 10.51
CA LYS A 105 -11.07 7.62 11.74
C LYS A 105 -9.84 8.40 12.22
N GLN A 106 -9.97 9.07 13.36
CA GLN A 106 -8.79 9.37 14.15
C GLN A 106 -8.12 8.02 14.31
N SER A 107 -7.00 7.83 13.63
CA SER A 107 -6.33 6.54 13.63
C SER A 107 -5.76 6.30 15.02
N ASN A 108 -6.57 5.67 15.88
CA ASN A 108 -6.04 4.87 17.00
C ASN A 108 -5.37 3.59 16.45
N GLU A 109 -4.88 3.63 15.21
CA GLU A 109 -4.11 2.52 14.67
C GLU A 109 -2.87 2.40 15.53
N GLU A 110 -2.78 1.26 16.18
CA GLU A 110 -1.60 0.86 16.93
C GLU A 110 -0.42 0.81 15.97
N ILE A 111 0.37 1.88 15.97
CA ILE A 111 1.49 2.07 15.07
C ILE A 111 2.66 1.20 15.53
N LEU A 112 3.46 0.70 14.59
CA LEU A 112 4.69 -0.03 14.88
C LEU A 112 5.69 0.92 15.55
N THR A 113 6.14 0.58 16.77
CA THR A 113 7.11 1.37 17.52
C THR A 113 8.56 0.94 17.23
N ILE A 114 9.54 1.78 17.60
CA ILE A 114 10.97 1.43 17.53
C ILE A 114 11.25 0.18 18.40
N SER A 115 10.61 0.06 19.55
CA SER A 115 10.74 -1.10 20.44
C SER A 115 10.22 -2.37 19.75
N ASP A 116 9.04 -2.30 19.11
CA ASP A 116 8.49 -3.41 18.34
C ASP A 116 9.42 -3.81 17.18
N TYR A 117 9.95 -2.82 16.46
CA TYR A 117 10.89 -3.05 15.36
C TYR A 117 12.15 -3.78 15.84
N LYS A 118 12.79 -3.30 16.91
CA LYS A 118 13.97 -3.95 17.49
C LYS A 118 13.66 -5.39 17.92
N ARG A 119 12.47 -5.63 18.47
CA ARG A 119 12.00 -6.96 18.88
C ARG A 119 11.79 -7.88 17.68
N LEU A 120 11.14 -7.38 16.60
CA LEU A 120 10.98 -8.13 15.34
C LEU A 120 12.31 -8.55 14.75
N LEU A 121 13.28 -7.65 14.68
CA LEU A 121 14.61 -7.95 14.15
C LEU A 121 15.31 -9.03 14.97
N ARG A 122 15.25 -8.95 16.31
CA ARG A 122 15.82 -9.96 17.22
C ARG A 122 15.22 -11.33 16.97
N PHE A 123 13.90 -11.42 16.87
CA PHE A 123 13.21 -12.70 16.63
C PHE A 123 13.47 -13.25 15.23
N ALA A 124 13.49 -12.41 14.21
CA ALA A 124 13.85 -12.84 12.85
C ALA A 124 15.27 -13.42 12.79
N LYS A 125 16.23 -12.78 13.47
CA LYS A 125 17.61 -13.27 13.55
C LYS A 125 17.70 -14.61 14.31
N ARG A 126 17.03 -14.72 15.45
CA ARG A 126 16.99 -15.96 16.26
C ARG A 126 16.36 -17.14 15.52
N GLN A 127 15.41 -16.89 14.62
CA GLN A 127 14.75 -17.92 13.81
C GLN A 127 15.49 -18.23 12.49
N GLY A 128 16.69 -17.69 12.28
CA GLY A 128 17.44 -17.87 11.04
C GLY A 128 16.79 -17.21 9.82
N LYS A 129 15.78 -16.35 10.00
CA LYS A 129 15.10 -15.66 8.89
C LYS A 129 15.90 -14.44 8.43
N HIS A 130 17.15 -14.68 8.01
CA HIS A 130 18.10 -13.62 7.65
C HIS A 130 17.59 -12.74 6.49
N GLN A 131 16.97 -13.33 5.48
CA GLN A 131 16.37 -12.58 4.37
C GLN A 131 15.32 -11.58 4.89
N LEU A 132 14.38 -12.03 5.71
CA LEU A 132 13.34 -11.17 6.29
C LEU A 132 13.92 -10.10 7.21
N TYR A 133 14.95 -10.44 7.99
CA TYR A 133 15.66 -9.49 8.85
C TYR A 133 16.18 -8.28 8.04
N TYR A 134 16.86 -8.53 6.92
CA TYR A 134 17.38 -7.46 6.08
C TYR A 134 16.28 -6.71 5.31
N ILE A 135 15.24 -7.39 4.86
CA ILE A 135 14.06 -6.75 4.25
C ILE A 135 13.42 -5.75 5.23
N MET A 136 13.17 -6.15 6.49
CA MET A 136 12.61 -5.25 7.50
C MET A 136 13.53 -4.07 7.78
N ARG A 137 14.85 -4.26 7.78
CA ARG A 137 15.81 -3.16 7.94
C ARG A 137 15.75 -2.16 6.79
N ILE A 138 15.73 -2.66 5.54
CA ILE A 138 15.59 -1.79 4.37
C ILE A 138 14.30 -0.97 4.47
N LEU A 139 13.16 -1.62 4.71
CA LEU A 139 11.87 -0.94 4.79
C LEU A 139 11.85 0.14 5.89
N ALA A 140 12.43 -0.14 7.06
CA ALA A 140 12.45 0.79 8.19
C ALA A 140 13.49 1.91 8.06
N MET A 141 14.60 1.69 7.35
CA MET A 141 15.71 2.65 7.27
C MET A 141 15.72 3.48 6.00
N THR A 142 14.88 3.12 5.01
CA THR A 142 14.77 3.84 3.73
C THR A 142 13.35 4.32 3.43
N GLY A 143 12.34 3.81 4.14
CA GLY A 143 10.94 4.13 3.93
C GLY A 143 10.39 3.71 2.56
N ILE A 144 11.04 2.82 1.81
CA ILE A 144 10.58 2.38 0.48
C ILE A 144 9.25 1.61 0.53
N ARG A 145 8.56 1.56 -0.60
CA ARG A 145 7.43 0.64 -0.80
C ARG A 145 7.94 -0.77 -1.01
N ILE A 146 7.16 -1.78 -0.60
CA ILE A 146 7.53 -3.19 -0.80
C ILE A 146 7.78 -3.53 -2.28
N SER A 147 7.04 -2.89 -3.18
CA SER A 147 7.24 -3.04 -4.63
C SER A 147 8.59 -2.51 -5.12
N GLU A 148 9.24 -1.62 -4.39
CA GLU A 148 10.55 -1.05 -4.76
C GLU A 148 11.72 -1.92 -4.28
N LEU A 149 11.45 -2.96 -3.50
CA LEU A 149 12.48 -3.87 -3.01
C LEU A 149 13.23 -4.58 -4.16
N HIS A 150 12.62 -4.74 -5.33
CA HIS A 150 13.23 -5.37 -6.50
C HIS A 150 14.41 -4.57 -7.09
N TYR A 151 14.55 -3.29 -6.74
CA TYR A 151 15.71 -2.49 -7.11
C TYR A 151 16.96 -2.79 -6.27
N PHE A 152 16.80 -3.50 -5.14
CA PHE A 152 17.92 -3.99 -4.36
C PHE A 152 18.52 -5.23 -5.04
N LYS A 153 19.38 -4.97 -6.01
CA LYS A 153 20.19 -5.95 -6.74
C LYS A 153 21.67 -5.76 -6.38
N ILE A 154 22.46 -6.81 -6.53
CA ILE A 154 23.91 -6.78 -6.25
C ILE A 154 24.59 -5.66 -7.02
N GLU A 155 24.20 -5.48 -8.29
CA GLU A 155 24.75 -4.46 -9.19
C GLU A 155 24.50 -3.04 -8.64
N ASN A 156 23.40 -2.82 -7.95
CA ASN A 156 22.99 -1.53 -7.39
C ASN A 156 23.60 -1.24 -6.00
N LEU A 157 24.24 -2.25 -5.35
CA LEU A 157 24.88 -2.04 -4.05
C LEU A 157 26.25 -1.36 -4.16
N LYS A 158 26.69 -0.97 -5.35
CA LYS A 158 27.96 -0.25 -5.57
C LYS A 158 27.96 1.15 -5.00
N SER A 159 26.79 1.79 -4.93
CA SER A 159 26.56 3.15 -4.45
C SER A 159 25.49 3.18 -3.34
N ASN A 160 25.57 4.18 -2.47
CA ASN A 160 24.53 4.45 -1.48
C ASN A 160 23.25 5.06 -2.09
N TYR A 161 23.22 5.23 -3.40
CA TYR A 161 22.12 5.83 -4.16
C TYR A 161 21.58 4.79 -5.16
N ILE A 162 20.31 4.41 -5.00
CA ILE A 162 19.64 3.45 -5.89
C ILE A 162 18.53 4.19 -6.64
N LYS A 163 18.70 4.29 -7.97
CA LYS A 163 17.68 4.86 -8.84
C LYS A 163 16.49 3.92 -8.97
N VAL A 164 15.29 4.45 -8.83
CA VAL A 164 14.04 3.69 -8.95
C VAL A 164 13.04 4.43 -9.82
N PHE A 165 12.29 3.69 -10.61
CA PHE A 165 11.21 4.19 -11.45
C PHE A 165 9.88 3.71 -10.90
N ASN A 166 8.98 4.62 -10.63
CA ASN A 166 7.64 4.27 -10.16
C ASN A 166 6.61 5.23 -10.76
N LYS A 167 5.59 4.69 -11.43
CA LYS A 167 4.50 5.46 -12.05
C LYS A 167 5.00 6.62 -12.94
N GLY A 168 5.97 6.34 -13.81
CA GLY A 168 6.53 7.31 -14.76
C GLY A 168 7.47 8.36 -14.15
N LYS A 169 7.83 8.24 -12.86
CA LYS A 169 8.77 9.16 -12.20
C LYS A 169 10.00 8.42 -11.70
N GLU A 170 11.17 9.02 -11.97
CA GLU A 170 12.44 8.60 -11.37
C GLU A 170 12.61 9.25 -10.00
N ARG A 171 13.08 8.48 -9.03
CA ARG A 171 13.59 9.00 -7.76
C ARG A 171 14.80 8.19 -7.30
N THR A 172 15.55 8.74 -6.39
CA THR A 172 16.71 8.08 -5.79
C THR A 172 16.40 7.64 -4.36
N ILE A 173 16.60 6.36 -4.07
CA ILE A 173 16.61 5.85 -2.70
C ILE A 173 18.00 6.09 -2.13
N ILE A 174 18.07 6.78 -1.00
CA ILE A 174 19.31 7.01 -0.25
C ILE A 174 19.43 5.91 0.81
N VAL A 175 20.52 5.15 0.75
CA VAL A 175 20.79 4.04 1.68
C VAL A 175 21.93 4.46 2.61
N ARG A 176 21.71 4.42 3.91
CA ARG A 176 22.74 4.72 4.93
C ARG A 176 23.95 3.79 4.75
N GLN A 177 25.14 4.31 5.01
CA GLN A 177 26.41 3.56 4.84
C GLN A 177 26.45 2.28 5.70
N ASP A 178 25.96 2.35 6.94
CA ASP A 178 25.91 1.18 7.83
C ASP A 178 25.01 0.06 7.27
N LEU A 179 23.83 0.43 6.77
CA LEU A 179 22.93 -0.53 6.13
C LEU A 179 23.55 -1.09 4.86
N MET A 180 24.14 -0.26 4.00
CA MET A 180 24.79 -0.69 2.75
C MET A 180 25.91 -1.71 3.02
N ARG A 181 26.76 -1.44 4.02
CA ARG A 181 27.82 -2.36 4.44
C ARG A 181 27.26 -3.71 4.90
N ASP A 182 26.18 -3.68 5.68
CA ASP A 182 25.52 -4.89 6.17
C ASP A 182 24.87 -5.68 5.04
N LEU A 183 24.25 -5.01 4.04
CA LEU A 183 23.68 -5.67 2.86
C LEU A 183 24.74 -6.34 1.99
N LYS A 184 25.89 -5.69 1.80
CA LYS A 184 27.04 -6.29 1.09
C LYS A 184 27.60 -7.52 1.84
N ARG A 185 27.65 -7.46 3.17
CA ARG A 185 28.05 -8.61 3.99
C ARG A 185 27.06 -9.75 3.83
N TYR A 186 25.76 -9.47 3.98
CA TYR A 186 24.68 -10.44 3.78
C TYR A 186 24.78 -11.13 2.41
N ALA A 187 24.97 -10.37 1.33
CA ALA A 187 25.11 -10.93 -0.01
C ALA A 187 26.26 -11.95 -0.09
N ARG A 188 27.42 -11.60 0.49
CA ARG A 188 28.59 -12.51 0.54
C ARG A 188 28.32 -13.77 1.36
N GLU A 189 27.73 -13.63 2.55
CA GLU A 189 27.39 -14.75 3.43
C GLU A 189 26.36 -15.72 2.81
N GLN A 190 25.46 -15.19 1.96
CA GLN A 190 24.48 -15.99 1.23
C GLN A 190 24.96 -16.46 -0.15
N GLY A 191 26.19 -16.14 -0.54
CA GLY A 191 26.75 -16.52 -1.85
C GLY A 191 26.04 -15.86 -3.04
N ILE A 192 25.35 -14.73 -2.84
CA ILE A 192 24.63 -14.02 -3.90
C ILE A 192 25.63 -13.12 -4.65
N LYS A 193 25.97 -13.49 -5.87
CA LYS A 193 26.99 -12.81 -6.68
C LYS A 193 26.40 -11.81 -7.67
N GLU A 194 25.14 -11.99 -8.11
CA GLU A 194 24.45 -11.17 -9.10
C GLU A 194 22.92 -11.17 -8.89
N GLY A 195 22.23 -10.22 -9.52
CA GLY A 195 20.78 -10.14 -9.53
C GLY A 195 20.15 -9.72 -8.20
N PHE A 196 18.99 -10.25 -7.89
CA PHE A 196 18.21 -9.82 -6.72
C PHE A 196 18.90 -10.18 -5.40
N LEU A 197 19.03 -9.20 -4.49
CA LEU A 197 19.57 -9.41 -3.15
C LEU A 197 18.70 -10.38 -2.31
N PHE A 198 17.40 -10.48 -2.65
CA PHE A 198 16.45 -11.35 -1.97
C PHE A 198 15.79 -12.30 -2.98
N PRO A 199 16.53 -13.32 -3.43
CA PRO A 199 15.99 -14.28 -4.40
C PRO A 199 14.86 -15.11 -3.81
N SER A 200 13.97 -15.55 -4.67
CA SER A 200 12.93 -16.51 -4.31
C SER A 200 13.54 -17.91 -4.15
N ALA A 201 13.20 -18.57 -3.05
CA ALA A 201 13.57 -19.99 -2.88
C ALA A 201 12.75 -20.94 -3.77
N ILE A 202 11.62 -20.47 -4.33
CA ILE A 202 10.68 -21.31 -5.08
C ILE A 202 10.88 -21.13 -6.59
N VAL A 203 11.10 -19.87 -7.03
CA VAL A 203 11.16 -19.52 -8.45
C VAL A 203 12.53 -18.96 -8.76
N LYS A 204 13.34 -19.76 -9.47
CA LYS A 204 14.70 -19.37 -9.86
C LYS A 204 14.68 -18.08 -10.71
N GLY A 205 15.61 -17.17 -10.43
CA GLY A 205 15.74 -15.89 -11.15
C GLY A 205 14.71 -14.82 -10.80
N LYS A 206 13.78 -15.11 -9.87
CA LYS A 206 12.82 -14.09 -9.37
C LYS A 206 13.13 -13.68 -7.94
N MET A 207 12.69 -12.48 -7.58
CA MET A 207 12.73 -12.01 -6.21
C MET A 207 11.64 -12.71 -5.37
N VAL A 208 11.86 -12.82 -4.07
CA VAL A 208 10.83 -13.24 -3.09
C VAL A 208 9.60 -12.35 -3.24
N ASN A 209 8.43 -12.96 -3.32
CA ASN A 209 7.19 -12.19 -3.53
C ASN A 209 6.68 -11.52 -2.24
N ALA A 210 5.89 -10.46 -2.41
CA ALA A 210 5.34 -9.68 -1.30
C ALA A 210 4.45 -10.52 -0.36
N SER A 211 3.72 -11.51 -0.87
CA SER A 211 2.87 -12.39 -0.06
C SER A 211 3.69 -13.28 0.87
N THR A 212 4.82 -13.81 0.39
CA THR A 212 5.75 -14.58 1.21
C THR A 212 6.37 -13.72 2.31
N ILE A 213 6.81 -12.50 1.96
CA ILE A 213 7.34 -11.53 2.95
C ILE A 213 6.27 -11.21 4.00
N TRP A 214 5.04 -10.93 3.57
CA TRP A 214 3.93 -10.64 4.47
C TRP A 214 3.67 -11.80 5.45
N ARG A 215 3.56 -13.04 4.92
CA ARG A 215 3.35 -14.22 5.75
C ARG A 215 4.45 -14.42 6.79
N GLN A 216 5.71 -14.27 6.38
CA GLN A 216 6.86 -14.38 7.30
C GLN A 216 6.86 -13.26 8.35
N MET A 217 6.49 -12.02 7.98
CA MET A 217 6.32 -10.91 8.94
C MET A 217 5.27 -11.25 10.00
N LYS A 218 4.11 -11.82 9.60
CA LYS A 218 3.04 -12.22 10.54
C LYS A 218 3.49 -13.36 11.48
N GLN A 219 4.29 -14.29 10.99
CA GLN A 219 4.85 -15.36 11.80
C GLN A 219 5.82 -14.79 12.87
N VAL A 220 6.76 -13.93 12.45
CA VAL A 220 7.71 -13.31 13.38
C VAL A 220 7.00 -12.40 14.38
N ALA A 221 5.97 -11.66 13.96
CA ALA A 221 5.15 -10.85 14.85
C ALA A 221 4.50 -11.69 15.96
N GLY A 222 3.92 -12.84 15.61
CA GLY A 222 3.34 -13.76 16.56
C GLY A 222 4.37 -14.27 17.58
N SER A 223 5.54 -14.73 17.10
CA SER A 223 6.65 -15.18 17.96
C SER A 223 7.19 -14.07 18.87
N ALA A 224 7.22 -12.83 18.38
CA ALA A 224 7.65 -11.67 19.13
C ALA A 224 6.56 -11.10 20.06
N LYS A 225 5.37 -11.74 20.15
CA LYS A 225 4.20 -11.25 20.90
C LYS A 225 3.84 -9.81 20.53
N ILE A 226 3.90 -9.49 19.23
CA ILE A 226 3.47 -8.22 18.67
C ILE A 226 2.19 -8.46 17.90
N LYS A 227 1.21 -7.55 18.07
CA LYS A 227 -0.08 -7.65 17.38
C LYS A 227 0.14 -7.70 15.86
N LYS A 228 -0.34 -8.77 15.23
CA LYS A 228 -0.10 -9.03 13.80
C LYS A 228 -0.60 -7.89 12.90
N SER A 229 -1.68 -7.19 13.28
CA SER A 229 -2.20 -6.03 12.54
C SER A 229 -1.18 -4.92 12.36
N LYS A 230 -0.32 -4.67 13.35
CA LYS A 230 0.74 -3.66 13.31
C LYS A 230 1.88 -3.96 12.34
N VAL A 231 2.06 -5.23 11.91
CA VAL A 231 3.26 -5.67 11.21
C VAL A 231 2.95 -5.99 9.76
N HIS A 232 3.18 -5.02 8.89
CA HIS A 232 3.12 -5.11 7.44
C HIS A 232 4.11 -4.11 6.81
N ALA A 233 4.45 -4.27 5.54
CA ALA A 233 5.50 -3.47 4.91
C ALA A 233 5.28 -1.95 5.04
N HIS A 234 4.02 -1.49 4.94
CA HIS A 234 3.70 -0.08 5.06
C HIS A 234 3.91 0.47 6.48
N SER A 235 3.78 -0.37 7.52
CA SER A 235 4.06 0.04 8.91
C SER A 235 5.52 0.42 9.13
N PHE A 236 6.46 -0.22 8.44
CA PHE A 236 7.88 0.16 8.51
C PHE A 236 8.14 1.51 7.84
N ARG A 237 7.41 1.83 6.77
CA ARG A 237 7.46 3.14 6.14
C ARG A 237 6.86 4.22 7.03
N HIS A 238 5.77 3.92 7.77
CA HIS A 238 5.24 4.80 8.82
C HIS A 238 6.27 5.02 9.93
N LEU A 239 6.93 3.96 10.39
CA LEU A 239 7.98 4.05 11.40
C LEU A 239 9.13 4.95 10.92
N PHE A 240 9.61 4.77 9.68
CA PHE A 240 10.61 5.64 9.07
C PHE A 240 10.20 7.11 9.12
N ALA A 241 8.97 7.40 8.65
CA ALA A 241 8.45 8.76 8.62
C ALA A 241 8.35 9.39 10.02
N GLN A 242 7.89 8.63 11.02
CA GLN A 242 7.82 9.10 12.39
C GLN A 242 9.20 9.36 12.99
N VAL A 243 10.15 8.44 12.78
CA VAL A 243 11.53 8.62 13.26
C VAL A 243 12.16 9.85 12.61
N PHE A 244 11.97 10.03 11.30
CA PHE A 244 12.46 11.20 10.58
C PHE A 244 11.89 12.51 11.14
N LEU A 245 10.58 12.62 11.29
CA LEU A 245 9.91 13.81 11.82
C LEU A 245 10.20 14.07 13.31
N ASN A 246 10.44 13.02 14.09
CA ASN A 246 10.87 13.20 15.49
C ASN A 246 12.30 13.74 15.59
N THR A 247 13.12 13.47 14.56
CA THR A 247 14.51 13.96 14.50
C THR A 247 14.59 15.34 13.84
N TYR A 248 13.77 15.57 12.81
CA TYR A 248 13.77 16.77 11.98
C TYR A 248 12.32 17.31 11.86
N SER A 249 11.86 17.99 12.91
CA SER A 249 10.44 18.34 13.13
C SER A 249 9.80 19.17 12.03
N ASP A 250 10.58 19.98 11.29
CA ASP A 250 10.06 20.93 10.30
C ASP A 250 10.28 20.49 8.85
N ASN A 251 10.88 19.32 8.60
CA ASN A 251 11.28 18.87 7.26
C ASN A 251 10.26 17.94 6.61
N ILE A 252 8.98 18.31 6.65
CA ILE A 252 7.91 17.50 6.04
C ILE A 252 8.04 17.41 4.51
N THR A 253 8.55 18.45 3.89
CA THR A 253 8.77 18.51 2.42
C THR A 253 9.89 17.55 2.03
N GLU A 254 11.00 17.58 2.73
CA GLU A 254 12.12 16.67 2.52
C GLU A 254 11.71 15.20 2.73
N LEU A 255 10.90 14.93 3.77
CA LEU A 255 10.34 13.61 3.99
C LEU A 255 9.45 13.17 2.80
N ALA A 256 8.64 14.08 2.26
CA ALA A 256 7.80 13.79 1.09
C ALA A 256 8.64 13.40 -0.13
N ASP A 257 9.73 14.11 -0.37
CA ASP A 257 10.68 13.84 -1.46
C ASP A 257 11.39 12.50 -1.27
N ILE A 258 11.94 12.25 -0.08
CA ILE A 258 12.57 10.96 0.27
C ILE A 258 11.60 9.79 0.05
N LEU A 259 10.35 9.95 0.48
CA LEU A 259 9.33 8.93 0.32
C LEU A 259 8.78 8.85 -1.11
N GLY A 260 8.97 9.85 -1.95
CA GLY A 260 8.37 9.95 -3.29
C GLY A 260 6.84 10.03 -3.21
N HIS A 261 6.33 10.98 -2.44
CA HIS A 261 4.91 11.31 -2.38
C HIS A 261 4.57 12.38 -3.43
N ASN A 262 3.51 12.14 -4.20
CA ASN A 262 3.01 13.10 -5.17
C ASN A 262 2.21 14.25 -4.52
N SER A 263 1.80 14.10 -3.26
CA SER A 263 1.04 15.08 -2.49
C SER A 263 1.54 15.11 -1.06
N LEU A 264 1.72 16.32 -0.53
CA LEU A 264 2.03 16.56 0.88
C LEU A 264 0.93 16.05 1.81
N ASP A 265 -0.32 15.95 1.35
CA ASP A 265 -1.43 15.40 2.14
C ASP A 265 -1.17 13.96 2.58
N THR A 266 -0.50 13.17 1.73
CA THR A 266 -0.07 11.81 2.09
C THR A 266 0.98 11.84 3.21
N THR A 267 1.86 12.84 3.22
CA THR A 267 2.90 13.01 4.25
C THR A 267 2.30 13.57 5.54
N ARG A 268 1.28 14.42 5.45
CA ARG A 268 0.53 14.94 6.62
C ARG A 268 -0.11 13.84 7.46
N LEU A 269 -0.39 12.67 6.90
CA LEU A 269 -0.87 11.52 7.69
C LEU A 269 0.15 11.10 8.77
N TYR A 270 1.44 11.32 8.53
CA TYR A 270 2.51 11.00 9.49
C TYR A 270 2.73 12.08 10.55
N THR A 271 2.28 13.31 10.31
CA THR A 271 2.35 14.42 11.28
C THR A 271 1.19 14.43 12.26
N ARG A 272 0.19 13.56 12.09
CA ARG A 272 -0.92 13.44 13.03
C ARG A 272 -0.39 12.95 14.37
N THR A 273 -0.21 13.89 15.29
CA THR A 273 0.18 13.63 16.67
C THR A 273 -1.03 13.23 17.50
N SER A 274 -0.83 12.38 18.50
CA SER A 274 -1.86 12.10 19.51
C SER A 274 -2.24 13.37 20.27
N ASN A 275 -3.42 13.40 20.88
CA ASN A 275 -3.82 14.54 21.72
C ASN A 275 -2.82 14.77 22.86
N ALA A 276 -2.21 13.73 23.42
CA ALA A 276 -1.16 13.84 24.42
C ALA A 276 0.09 14.56 23.87
N GLN A 277 0.54 14.19 22.66
CA GLN A 277 1.68 14.85 22.01
C GLN A 277 1.37 16.30 21.61
N LYS A 278 0.12 16.60 21.22
CA LYS A 278 -0.31 17.97 20.95
C LYS A 278 -0.27 18.82 22.23
N ARG A 279 -0.78 18.27 23.34
CA ARG A 279 -0.73 18.92 24.64
C ARG A 279 0.71 19.19 25.07
N GLU A 280 1.59 18.21 24.98
CA GLU A 280 3.01 18.37 25.30
C GLU A 280 3.68 19.48 24.46
N LYS A 281 3.37 19.55 23.14
CA LYS A 281 3.87 20.63 22.28
C LYS A 281 3.34 21.99 22.71
N LEU A 282 2.06 22.09 23.06
CA LEU A 282 1.47 23.34 23.55
C LEU A 282 2.06 23.78 24.89
N GLU A 283 2.35 22.85 25.80
CA GLU A 283 2.97 23.14 27.10
C GLU A 283 4.42 23.61 26.96
N ARG A 284 5.11 23.23 25.86
CA ARG A 284 6.47 23.70 25.55
C ARG A 284 6.52 25.08 24.89
N MET A 285 5.36 25.60 24.44
CA MET A 285 5.30 26.96 23.87
C MET A 285 5.50 27.97 24.99
N ASN A 286 6.64 28.67 24.94
CA ASN A 286 6.99 29.68 25.92
C ASN A 286 6.24 30.96 25.56
N PHE A 287 5.06 31.14 26.14
CA PHE A 287 4.43 32.46 26.21
C PHE A 287 5.10 33.15 27.40
N SER A 288 6.06 34.06 27.11
CA SER A 288 6.71 34.84 28.15
C SER A 288 5.65 35.35 29.12
N LYS A 289 5.83 35.01 30.40
CA LYS A 289 5.08 35.61 31.49
C LYS A 289 5.58 37.05 31.64
N GLU A 290 5.11 37.94 30.76
CA GLU A 290 5.13 39.36 31.03
C GLU A 290 3.73 39.75 31.52
N VAL A 291 3.54 39.70 32.82
CA VAL A 291 2.67 40.59 33.59
C VAL A 291 3.40 40.87 34.91
#